data_84b8d19965a3ab3551773e296866f0e4
#
_entry.id   84b8d19965a3ab3551773e296866f0e4
#
_cell.length_a   1.000
_cell.length_b   1.000
_cell.length_c   1.000
_cell.angle_alpha   90.00
_cell.angle_beta   90.00
_cell.angle_gamma   90.00
#
_symmetry.space_group_name_H-M   'P 1'
#
loop_
_entity.id
_entity.type
_entity.pdbx_description
1 polymer ?
#
loop_
_entity_poly.entity_id
_entity_poly.type
_entity_poly.pdbx_seq_one_letter_code
_entity_poly.pdbx_strand_id
1 'polypeptide(L)'
;LVVNYLSNSIPFNKHTQTDISEKYPSYFTPTGFTFSIWGIIYIMLGIFVVRIALQDMAFFDQAYVTTILIWFIISCVLNMVWLVAWHYLKMELSLLIMIGLLVSVVIIWTTIPLSETFMKATFSVYAGWISVATIANVTITLIKLKIPLFQNNQVQWFVTVITVGFLLVALVLNVTSDVLYGVVFVWAYYGIIMKHIHHENPHITTKKPLLYLKILFVLIVLLTSIEFVLNGFQLFL
;
A
#
# COMPACT_ATOMS: atom_id res chain seq x y z
N LEU A 1 -8.01 4.36 -13.72
CA LEU A 1 -9.17 4.73 -12.90
C LEU A 1 -10.37 3.85 -13.24
N VAL A 2 -10.87 3.84 -14.48
CA VAL A 2 -12.07 3.09 -14.90
C VAL A 2 -11.93 1.59 -14.62
N VAL A 3 -10.82 0.95 -15.01
CA VAL A 3 -10.57 -0.48 -14.79
C VAL A 3 -10.58 -0.83 -13.30
N ASN A 4 -10.02 0.02 -12.45
CA ASN A 4 -9.98 -0.20 -11.00
C ASN A 4 -11.34 0.00 -10.34
N TYR A 5 -12.13 0.98 -10.77
CA TYR A 5 -13.51 1.13 -10.32
C TYR A 5 -14.35 -0.08 -10.72
N LEU A 6 -14.22 -0.51 -11.96
CA LEU A 6 -14.94 -1.69 -12.47
C LEU A 6 -14.52 -2.97 -11.73
N SER A 7 -13.25 -3.15 -11.39
CA SER A 7 -12.76 -4.35 -10.68
C SER A 7 -13.31 -4.51 -9.26
N ASN A 8 -13.73 -3.41 -8.63
CA ASN A 8 -14.39 -3.42 -7.33
C ASN A 8 -15.92 -3.49 -7.43
N SER A 9 -16.50 -2.99 -8.54
CA SER A 9 -17.95 -2.91 -8.74
C SER A 9 -18.50 -4.07 -9.59
N ILE A 10 -17.69 -4.59 -10.49
CA ILE A 10 -18.02 -5.73 -11.36
C ILE A 10 -16.97 -6.80 -11.10
N PRO A 11 -17.34 -7.98 -10.56
CA PRO A 11 -16.37 -9.01 -10.24
C PRO A 11 -15.72 -9.54 -11.53
N PHE A 12 -14.46 -9.14 -11.79
CA PHE A 12 -13.66 -9.76 -12.84
C PHE A 12 -13.42 -11.23 -12.49
N ASN A 13 -13.68 -12.14 -13.41
CA ASN A 13 -13.57 -13.57 -13.17
C ASN A 13 -14.35 -14.05 -11.92
N LYS A 14 -15.51 -13.43 -11.63
CA LYS A 14 -16.42 -13.74 -10.50
C LYS A 14 -15.87 -13.43 -9.11
N HIS A 15 -14.77 -12.70 -8.99
CA HIS A 15 -14.15 -12.35 -7.72
C HIS A 15 -13.91 -10.84 -7.62
N THR A 16 -14.14 -10.27 -6.45
CA THR A 16 -13.64 -8.94 -6.08
C THR A 16 -12.23 -9.05 -5.48
N GLN A 17 -11.54 -7.93 -5.27
CA GLN A 17 -10.25 -7.93 -4.57
C GLN A 17 -10.36 -8.52 -3.16
N THR A 18 -11.45 -8.24 -2.46
CA THR A 18 -11.75 -8.76 -1.12
C THR A 18 -11.95 -10.27 -1.16
N ASP A 19 -12.75 -10.79 -2.10
CA ASP A 19 -13.02 -12.23 -2.24
C ASP A 19 -11.73 -13.03 -2.44
N ILE A 20 -10.80 -12.50 -3.23
CA ILE A 20 -9.51 -13.16 -3.48
C ILE A 20 -8.64 -13.15 -2.23
N SER A 21 -8.62 -12.03 -1.50
CA SER A 21 -7.92 -11.93 -0.23
C SER A 21 -8.48 -12.89 0.82
N GLU A 22 -9.80 -13.11 0.84
CA GLU A 22 -10.47 -14.06 1.72
C GLU A 22 -10.29 -15.52 1.31
N LYS A 23 -10.09 -15.79 0.01
CA LYS A 23 -9.78 -17.13 -0.51
C LYS A 23 -8.45 -17.68 0.00
N TYR A 24 -7.51 -16.80 0.32
CA TYR A 24 -6.20 -17.14 0.87
C TYR A 24 -6.05 -16.50 2.26
N PRO A 25 -6.78 -17.01 3.29
CA PRO A 25 -6.81 -16.37 4.60
C PRO A 25 -5.42 -16.33 5.22
N SER A 26 -5.04 -15.15 5.67
CA SER A 26 -3.78 -14.94 6.39
C SER A 26 -4.02 -14.05 7.62
N TYR A 27 -3.13 -14.12 8.57
CA TYR A 27 -3.14 -13.21 9.73
C TYR A 27 -2.89 -11.75 9.33
N PHE A 28 -2.23 -11.50 8.18
CA PHE A 28 -1.93 -10.18 7.65
C PHE A 28 -3.09 -9.57 6.84
N THR A 29 -4.11 -10.34 6.47
CA THR A 29 -5.25 -9.85 5.70
C THR A 29 -6.08 -8.85 6.51
N PRO A 30 -6.24 -7.59 6.09
CA PRO A 30 -7.08 -6.62 6.78
C PRO A 30 -8.57 -6.86 6.49
N THR A 31 -9.45 -6.10 7.16
CA THR A 31 -10.88 -6.05 6.82
C THR A 31 -11.12 -5.46 5.43
N GLY A 32 -12.23 -5.83 4.80
CA GLY A 32 -12.59 -5.37 3.44
C GLY A 32 -12.62 -3.84 3.30
N PHE A 33 -13.10 -3.11 4.35
CA PHE A 33 -13.15 -1.65 4.30
C PHE A 33 -11.77 -0.99 4.13
N THR A 34 -10.68 -1.65 4.55
CA THR A 34 -9.33 -1.12 4.43
C THR A 34 -8.93 -0.85 2.98
N PHE A 35 -9.49 -1.61 2.04
CA PHE A 35 -9.26 -1.43 0.61
C PHE A 35 -9.90 -0.15 0.04
N SER A 36 -10.77 0.55 0.81
CA SER A 36 -11.32 1.86 0.39
C SER A 36 -10.26 2.93 0.15
N ILE A 37 -9.05 2.76 0.69
CA ILE A 37 -7.90 3.63 0.41
C ILE A 37 -7.60 3.75 -1.10
N TRP A 38 -7.92 2.73 -1.90
CA TRP A 38 -7.82 2.83 -3.36
C TRP A 38 -8.66 3.97 -3.92
N GLY A 39 -9.85 4.22 -3.33
CA GLY A 39 -10.70 5.35 -3.71
C GLY A 39 -9.98 6.68 -3.53
N ILE A 40 -9.33 6.87 -2.37
CA ILE A 40 -8.53 8.07 -2.07
C ILE A 40 -7.38 8.21 -3.06
N ILE A 41 -6.61 7.14 -3.29
CA ILE A 41 -5.49 7.13 -4.23
C ILE A 41 -5.96 7.52 -5.64
N TYR A 42 -7.07 6.96 -6.12
CA TYR A 42 -7.56 7.25 -7.47
C TYR A 42 -8.10 8.67 -7.62
N ILE A 43 -8.72 9.23 -6.58
CA ILE A 43 -9.12 10.64 -6.56
C ILE A 43 -7.87 11.52 -6.66
N MET A 44 -6.87 11.28 -5.83
CA MET A 44 -5.63 12.06 -5.83
C MET A 44 -4.88 11.95 -7.17
N LEU A 45 -4.78 10.74 -7.74
CA LEU A 45 -4.19 10.53 -9.07
C LEU A 45 -5.00 11.21 -10.18
N GLY A 46 -6.34 11.23 -10.08
CA GLY A 46 -7.20 11.97 -11.01
C GLY A 46 -6.94 13.47 -10.97
N ILE A 47 -6.86 14.06 -9.77
CA ILE A 47 -6.50 15.47 -9.59
C ILE A 47 -5.09 15.74 -10.08
N PHE A 48 -4.13 14.84 -9.83
CA PHE A 48 -2.76 14.93 -10.34
C PHE A 48 -2.75 15.03 -11.87
N VAL A 49 -3.46 14.15 -12.58
CA VAL A 49 -3.54 14.17 -14.05
C VAL A 49 -4.14 15.48 -14.57
N VAL A 50 -5.23 15.97 -13.93
CA VAL A 50 -5.85 17.25 -14.31
C VAL A 50 -4.87 18.41 -14.08
N ARG A 51 -4.16 18.44 -12.94
CA ARG A 51 -3.18 19.48 -12.65
C ARG A 51 -2.03 19.48 -13.66
N ILE A 52 -1.51 18.31 -14.03
CA ILE A 52 -0.48 18.19 -15.08
C ILE A 52 -0.99 18.73 -16.41
N ALA A 53 -2.22 18.39 -16.80
CA ALA A 53 -2.81 18.85 -18.08
C ALA A 53 -3.03 20.37 -18.15
N LEU A 54 -3.06 21.05 -17.00
CA LEU A 54 -3.23 22.51 -16.90
C LEU A 54 -1.91 23.25 -16.73
N GLN A 55 -0.75 22.57 -16.73
CA GLN A 55 0.56 23.21 -16.62
C GLN A 55 0.99 23.90 -17.92
N ASP A 56 1.81 24.92 -17.78
CA ASP A 56 2.45 25.58 -18.92
C ASP A 56 3.69 24.82 -19.43
N MET A 57 4.26 25.30 -20.55
CA MET A 57 5.42 24.65 -21.15
C MET A 57 6.66 24.71 -20.25
N ALA A 58 6.82 25.75 -19.44
CA ALA A 58 7.96 25.88 -18.52
C ALA A 58 7.97 24.78 -17.43
N PHE A 59 6.80 24.29 -17.05
CA PHE A 59 6.71 23.13 -16.16
C PHE A 59 7.30 21.86 -16.79
N PHE A 60 7.02 21.62 -18.08
CA PHE A 60 7.50 20.44 -18.78
C PHE A 60 9.01 20.46 -19.08
N ASP A 61 9.62 21.63 -19.05
CA ASP A 61 11.08 21.79 -19.21
C ASP A 61 11.87 21.37 -17.95
N GLN A 62 11.18 21.15 -16.82
CA GLN A 62 11.84 20.70 -15.61
C GLN A 62 12.26 19.23 -15.70
N ALA A 63 13.54 18.94 -15.43
CA ALA A 63 14.15 17.63 -15.65
C ALA A 63 13.44 16.47 -14.90
N TYR A 64 12.87 16.74 -13.71
CA TYR A 64 12.17 15.70 -12.94
C TYR A 64 10.81 15.33 -13.54
N VAL A 65 10.15 16.24 -14.28
CA VAL A 65 8.79 16.02 -14.80
C VAL A 65 8.77 14.87 -15.82
N THR A 66 9.71 14.84 -16.75
CA THR A 66 9.82 13.74 -17.72
C THR A 66 9.95 12.39 -17.03
N THR A 67 10.79 12.28 -16.01
CA THR A 67 10.96 11.05 -15.22
C THR A 67 9.63 10.64 -14.56
N ILE A 68 8.95 11.58 -13.90
CA ILE A 68 7.66 11.32 -13.25
C ILE A 68 6.64 10.82 -14.25
N LEU A 69 6.49 11.47 -15.41
CA LEU A 69 5.50 11.11 -16.41
C LEU A 69 5.76 9.72 -17.02
N ILE A 70 7.00 9.39 -17.34
CA ILE A 70 7.36 8.07 -17.87
C ILE A 70 7.01 6.97 -16.83
N TRP A 71 7.47 7.12 -15.59
CA TRP A 71 7.22 6.13 -14.55
C TRP A 71 5.75 6.09 -14.14
N PHE A 72 5.02 7.20 -14.24
CA PHE A 72 3.58 7.21 -14.02
C PHE A 72 2.83 6.38 -15.07
N ILE A 73 3.17 6.52 -16.35
CA ILE A 73 2.59 5.69 -17.42
C ILE A 73 2.91 4.20 -17.16
N ILE A 74 4.17 3.88 -16.84
CA ILE A 74 4.59 2.52 -16.49
C ILE A 74 3.77 1.99 -15.31
N SER A 75 3.62 2.77 -14.24
CA SER A 75 2.83 2.39 -13.07
C SER A 75 1.36 2.14 -13.39
N CYS A 76 0.76 2.94 -14.27
CA CYS A 76 -0.62 2.74 -14.73
C CYS A 76 -0.77 1.41 -15.49
N VAL A 77 0.16 1.07 -16.39
CA VAL A 77 0.14 -0.20 -17.12
C VAL A 77 0.33 -1.37 -16.15
N LEU A 78 1.33 -1.29 -15.27
CA LEU A 78 1.59 -2.33 -14.28
C LEU A 78 0.39 -2.55 -13.34
N ASN A 79 -0.28 -1.49 -12.90
CA ASN A 79 -1.47 -1.59 -12.06
C ASN A 79 -2.62 -2.32 -12.80
N MET A 80 -2.86 -2.00 -14.08
CA MET A 80 -3.88 -2.70 -14.86
C MET A 80 -3.56 -4.18 -15.05
N VAL A 81 -2.31 -4.50 -15.39
CA VAL A 81 -1.87 -5.89 -15.59
C VAL A 81 -1.87 -6.66 -14.25
N TRP A 82 -1.50 -6.00 -13.14
CA TRP A 82 -1.59 -6.57 -11.81
C TRP A 82 -3.03 -6.97 -11.46
N LEU A 83 -4.02 -6.10 -11.71
CA LEU A 83 -5.42 -6.41 -11.48
C LEU A 83 -5.86 -7.65 -12.25
N VAL A 84 -5.47 -7.77 -13.52
CA VAL A 84 -5.78 -8.96 -14.33
C VAL A 84 -5.14 -10.19 -13.69
N ALA A 85 -3.83 -10.17 -13.42
CA ALA A 85 -3.11 -11.30 -12.84
C ALA A 85 -3.73 -11.72 -11.50
N TRP A 86 -4.10 -10.75 -10.65
CA TRP A 86 -4.74 -10.97 -9.34
C TRP A 86 -6.10 -11.65 -9.47
N HIS A 87 -6.99 -11.15 -10.33
CA HIS A 87 -8.34 -11.71 -10.53
C HIS A 87 -8.33 -13.07 -11.21
N TYR A 88 -7.31 -13.36 -12.02
CA TYR A 88 -7.09 -14.69 -12.59
C TYR A 88 -6.28 -15.63 -11.68
N LEU A 89 -6.08 -15.24 -10.42
CA LEU A 89 -5.39 -16.05 -9.40
C LEU A 89 -3.97 -16.46 -9.79
N LYS A 90 -3.29 -15.67 -10.63
CA LYS A 90 -1.88 -15.86 -11.01
C LYS A 90 -0.96 -15.15 -10.03
N MET A 91 -0.92 -15.66 -8.77
CA MET A 91 -0.32 -14.93 -7.64
C MET A 91 1.18 -14.68 -7.82
N GLU A 92 1.92 -15.62 -8.42
CA GLU A 92 3.35 -15.47 -8.68
C GLU A 92 3.61 -14.34 -9.69
N LEU A 93 2.82 -14.30 -10.77
CA LEU A 93 2.85 -13.21 -11.75
C LEU A 93 2.39 -11.89 -11.14
N SER A 94 1.32 -11.93 -10.34
CA SER A 94 0.81 -10.78 -9.60
C SER A 94 1.88 -10.18 -8.69
N LEU A 95 2.64 -11.02 -7.97
CA LEU A 95 3.73 -10.56 -7.11
C LEU A 95 4.86 -9.90 -7.92
N LEU A 96 5.27 -10.49 -9.03
CA LEU A 96 6.30 -9.92 -9.90
C LEU A 96 5.90 -8.53 -10.41
N ILE A 97 4.64 -8.40 -10.87
CA ILE A 97 4.10 -7.13 -11.35
C ILE A 97 3.98 -6.12 -10.21
N MET A 98 3.55 -6.55 -9.01
CA MET A 98 3.46 -5.70 -7.82
C MET A 98 4.83 -5.13 -7.42
N ILE A 99 5.90 -5.92 -7.50
CA ILE A 99 7.27 -5.44 -7.26
C ILE A 99 7.65 -4.37 -8.29
N GLY A 100 7.36 -4.59 -9.58
CA GLY A 100 7.59 -3.59 -10.62
C GLY A 100 6.78 -2.29 -10.38
N LEU A 101 5.53 -2.42 -9.93
CA LEU A 101 4.69 -1.30 -9.55
C LEU A 101 5.25 -0.54 -8.35
N LEU A 102 5.71 -1.25 -7.30
CA LEU A 102 6.36 -0.64 -6.15
C LEU A 102 7.59 0.17 -6.56
N VAL A 103 8.47 -0.42 -7.37
CA VAL A 103 9.67 0.27 -7.90
C VAL A 103 9.27 1.53 -8.66
N SER A 104 8.28 1.44 -9.55
CA SER A 104 7.81 2.59 -10.34
C SER A 104 7.30 3.73 -9.44
N VAL A 105 6.47 3.40 -8.45
CA VAL A 105 5.89 4.39 -7.54
C VAL A 105 6.95 5.00 -6.61
N VAL A 106 7.91 4.21 -6.14
CA VAL A 106 9.03 4.69 -5.32
C VAL A 106 9.92 5.65 -6.12
N ILE A 107 10.22 5.34 -7.39
CA ILE A 107 10.99 6.27 -8.25
C ILE A 107 10.25 7.59 -8.39
N ILE A 108 8.94 7.58 -8.66
CA ILE A 108 8.16 8.82 -8.75
C ILE A 108 8.23 9.59 -7.43
N TRP A 109 7.89 8.91 -6.33
CA TRP A 109 7.82 9.50 -5.00
C TRP A 109 9.14 10.16 -4.56
N THR A 110 10.28 9.51 -4.84
CA THR A 110 11.62 10.05 -4.52
C THR A 110 12.08 11.15 -5.47
N THR A 111 11.55 11.18 -6.70
CA THR A 111 11.90 12.20 -7.71
C THR A 111 11.17 13.51 -7.49
N ILE A 112 9.97 13.48 -6.89
CA ILE A 112 9.14 14.69 -6.67
C ILE A 112 9.81 15.62 -5.67
N PRO A 113 10.06 16.91 -6.04
CA PRO A 113 10.55 17.93 -5.13
C PRO A 113 9.59 18.19 -3.95
N LEU A 114 10.11 18.54 -2.80
CA LEU A 114 9.27 18.86 -1.62
C LEU A 114 8.36 20.07 -1.85
N SER A 115 8.76 21.00 -2.72
CA SER A 115 7.95 22.16 -3.12
C SER A 115 6.65 21.76 -3.85
N GLU A 116 6.61 20.58 -4.46
CA GLU A 116 5.43 20.06 -5.14
C GLU A 116 4.50 19.30 -4.17
N THR A 117 3.99 20.02 -3.17
CA THR A 117 3.30 19.45 -2.02
C THR A 117 2.17 18.48 -2.36
N PHE A 118 1.26 18.87 -3.28
CA PHE A 118 0.14 17.98 -3.64
C PHE A 118 0.61 16.73 -4.38
N MET A 119 1.56 16.88 -5.29
CA MET A 119 2.13 15.77 -6.05
C MET A 119 2.86 14.81 -5.10
N LYS A 120 3.66 15.36 -4.19
CA LYS A 120 4.36 14.60 -3.15
C LYS A 120 3.36 13.83 -2.28
N ALA A 121 2.32 14.50 -1.76
CA ALA A 121 1.27 13.88 -0.97
C ALA A 121 0.58 12.71 -1.70
N THR A 122 0.27 12.89 -2.99
CA THR A 122 -0.37 11.87 -3.81
C THR A 122 0.48 10.60 -3.87
N PHE A 123 1.76 10.74 -4.17
CA PHE A 123 2.65 9.59 -4.32
C PHE A 123 3.17 9.05 -2.99
N SER A 124 3.14 9.83 -1.90
CA SER A 124 3.37 9.32 -0.53
C SER A 124 2.28 8.33 -0.11
N VAL A 125 1.01 8.69 -0.30
CA VAL A 125 -0.12 7.80 0.01
C VAL A 125 -0.05 6.56 -0.90
N TYR A 126 0.23 6.74 -2.18
CA TYR A 126 0.31 5.63 -3.12
C TYR A 126 1.48 4.70 -2.81
N ALA A 127 2.68 5.22 -2.54
CA ALA A 127 3.86 4.43 -2.15
C ALA A 127 3.63 3.65 -0.86
N GLY A 128 3.05 4.29 0.16
CA GLY A 128 2.69 3.63 1.41
C GLY A 128 1.75 2.44 1.19
N TRP A 129 0.70 2.65 0.39
CA TRP A 129 -0.26 1.58 0.11
C TRP A 129 0.31 0.44 -0.73
N ILE A 130 1.10 0.73 -1.76
CA ILE A 130 1.76 -0.30 -2.58
C ILE A 130 2.77 -1.10 -1.75
N SER A 131 3.44 -0.47 -0.77
CA SER A 131 4.32 -1.19 0.16
C SER A 131 3.54 -2.21 1.00
N VAL A 132 2.40 -1.82 1.58
CA VAL A 132 1.49 -2.74 2.31
C VAL A 132 0.96 -3.83 1.38
N ALA A 133 0.50 -3.46 0.19
CA ALA A 133 -0.03 -4.39 -0.80
C ALA A 133 1.02 -5.40 -1.28
N THR A 134 2.29 -5.00 -1.38
CA THR A 134 3.40 -5.90 -1.71
C THR A 134 3.59 -6.96 -0.61
N ILE A 135 3.59 -6.57 0.66
CA ILE A 135 3.68 -7.51 1.79
C ILE A 135 2.50 -8.50 1.76
N ALA A 136 1.29 -8.00 1.52
CA ALA A 136 0.10 -8.85 1.39
C ALA A 136 0.22 -9.83 0.21
N ASN A 137 0.70 -9.36 -0.94
CA ASN A 137 0.88 -10.16 -2.15
C ASN A 137 1.92 -11.27 -1.95
N VAL A 138 3.06 -10.97 -1.30
CA VAL A 138 4.05 -11.98 -0.87
C VAL A 138 3.38 -13.04 -0.01
N THR A 139 2.64 -12.63 1.03
CA THR A 139 1.97 -13.53 1.97
C THR A 139 0.99 -14.47 1.25
N ILE A 140 0.14 -13.93 0.39
CA ILE A 140 -0.85 -14.71 -0.38
C ILE A 140 -0.16 -15.67 -1.37
N THR A 141 0.92 -15.24 -2.00
CA THR A 141 1.71 -16.09 -2.90
C THR A 141 2.31 -17.29 -2.15
N LEU A 142 2.87 -17.07 -0.96
CA LEU A 142 3.42 -18.14 -0.13
C LEU A 142 2.34 -19.13 0.34
N ILE A 143 1.13 -18.65 0.66
CA ILE A 143 -0.01 -19.52 0.99
C ILE A 143 -0.38 -20.38 -0.21
N LYS A 144 -0.54 -19.78 -1.38
CA LYS A 144 -0.90 -20.48 -2.62
C LYS A 144 0.12 -21.56 -3.00
N LEU A 145 1.40 -21.25 -2.85
CA LEU A 145 2.50 -22.18 -3.16
C LEU A 145 2.63 -23.31 -2.13
N LYS A 146 1.86 -23.26 -1.04
CA LYS A 146 1.85 -24.30 0.02
C LYS A 146 3.25 -24.60 0.57
N ILE A 147 4.09 -23.56 0.72
CA ILE A 147 5.46 -23.72 1.22
C ILE A 147 5.41 -24.25 2.66
N PRO A 148 6.00 -25.44 2.96
CA PRO A 148 5.85 -26.10 4.27
C PRO A 148 6.35 -25.23 5.42
N LEU A 149 7.46 -24.53 5.24
CA LEU A 149 8.02 -23.62 6.25
C LEU A 149 7.03 -22.52 6.63
N PHE A 150 6.30 -21.99 5.66
CA PHE A 150 5.29 -20.96 5.87
C PHE A 150 4.02 -21.54 6.52
N GLN A 151 3.50 -22.67 6.01
CA GLN A 151 2.25 -23.26 6.51
C GLN A 151 2.37 -23.70 7.98
N ASN A 152 3.52 -24.22 8.37
CA ASN A 152 3.77 -24.69 9.73
C ASN A 152 4.07 -23.55 10.74
N ASN A 153 4.38 -22.33 10.23
CA ASN A 153 4.84 -21.20 11.06
C ASN A 153 4.06 -19.91 10.75
N GLN A 154 2.76 -19.98 10.52
CA GLN A 154 1.94 -18.82 10.14
C GLN A 154 1.98 -17.66 11.13
N VAL A 155 2.03 -17.96 12.44
CA VAL A 155 2.13 -16.94 13.50
C VAL A 155 3.50 -16.24 13.44
N GLN A 156 4.57 -17.00 13.29
CA GLN A 156 5.93 -16.43 13.16
C GLN A 156 6.04 -15.56 11.89
N TRP A 157 5.47 -16.05 10.78
CA TRP A 157 5.41 -15.27 9.55
C TRP A 157 4.64 -13.96 9.76
N PHE A 158 3.49 -14.02 10.40
CA PHE A 158 2.70 -12.82 10.73
C PHE A 158 3.53 -11.81 11.54
N VAL A 159 4.15 -12.27 12.63
CA VAL A 159 5.03 -11.42 13.46
C VAL A 159 6.16 -10.82 12.61
N THR A 160 6.77 -11.62 11.73
CA THR A 160 7.83 -11.13 10.82
C THR A 160 7.33 -10.01 9.91
N VAL A 161 6.22 -10.21 9.21
CA VAL A 161 5.76 -9.21 8.22
C VAL A 161 5.26 -7.92 8.85
N ILE A 162 4.60 -7.98 10.04
CA ILE A 162 4.23 -6.77 10.76
C ILE A 162 5.46 -6.05 11.34
N THR A 163 6.49 -6.78 11.74
CA THR A 163 7.76 -6.18 12.17
C THR A 163 8.47 -5.51 10.99
N VAL A 164 8.55 -6.18 9.84
CA VAL A 164 9.13 -5.60 8.60
C VAL A 164 8.38 -4.34 8.20
N GLY A 165 7.03 -4.36 8.22
CA GLY A 165 6.23 -3.18 7.95
C GLY A 165 6.51 -2.03 8.92
N PHE A 166 6.61 -2.31 10.22
CA PHE A 166 6.99 -1.32 11.23
C PHE A 166 8.38 -0.71 10.97
N LEU A 167 9.39 -1.56 10.73
CA LEU A 167 10.75 -1.09 10.46
C LEU A 167 10.82 -0.26 9.18
N LEU A 168 10.06 -0.63 8.16
CA LEU A 168 9.97 0.14 6.92
C LEU A 168 9.40 1.54 7.17
N VAL A 169 8.31 1.65 7.92
CA VAL A 169 7.73 2.96 8.29
C VAL A 169 8.72 3.78 9.12
N ALA A 170 9.32 3.17 10.14
CA ALA A 170 10.28 3.86 10.99
C ALA A 170 11.48 4.39 10.19
N LEU A 171 11.98 3.59 9.23
CA LEU A 171 13.05 4.01 8.33
C LEU A 171 12.59 5.18 7.44
N VAL A 172 11.43 5.07 6.79
CA VAL A 172 10.92 6.11 5.88
C VAL A 172 10.67 7.41 6.64
N LEU A 173 10.01 7.37 7.79
CA LEU A 173 9.79 8.56 8.63
C LEU A 173 11.12 9.21 9.03
N ASN A 174 12.10 8.42 9.48
CA ASN A 174 13.40 8.94 9.89
C ASN A 174 14.19 9.59 8.75
N VAL A 175 14.11 9.02 7.52
CA VAL A 175 14.90 9.50 6.37
C VAL A 175 14.20 10.63 5.60
N THR A 176 12.86 10.60 5.52
CA THR A 176 12.11 11.49 4.62
C THR A 176 11.14 12.40 5.35
N SER A 177 10.87 12.17 6.63
CA SER A 177 9.83 12.84 7.43
C SER A 177 8.43 12.77 6.78
N ASP A 178 8.17 11.77 5.93
CA ASP A 178 6.93 11.65 5.16
C ASP A 178 5.79 11.09 6.01
N VAL A 179 5.08 11.99 6.67
CA VAL A 179 3.96 11.69 7.56
C VAL A 179 2.84 10.93 6.83
N LEU A 180 2.55 11.25 5.56
CA LEU A 180 1.46 10.60 4.82
C LEU A 180 1.75 9.13 4.53
N TYR A 181 3.02 8.78 4.28
CA TYR A 181 3.43 7.38 4.20
C TYR A 181 3.14 6.64 5.51
N GLY A 182 3.47 7.24 6.65
CA GLY A 182 3.17 6.67 7.99
C GLY A 182 1.67 6.50 8.25
N VAL A 183 0.85 7.48 7.89
CA VAL A 183 -0.62 7.43 8.03
C VAL A 183 -1.22 6.24 7.28
N VAL A 184 -0.69 5.89 6.10
CA VAL A 184 -1.15 4.71 5.35
C VAL A 184 -0.90 3.42 6.12
N PHE A 185 0.23 3.28 6.80
CA PHE A 185 0.50 2.11 7.62
C PHE A 185 -0.36 2.08 8.89
N VAL A 186 -0.63 3.23 9.50
CA VAL A 186 -1.64 3.33 10.59
C VAL A 186 -2.99 2.79 10.11
N TRP A 187 -3.44 3.21 8.92
CA TRP A 187 -4.68 2.72 8.31
C TRP A 187 -4.67 1.20 8.10
N ALA A 188 -3.60 0.66 7.51
CA ALA A 188 -3.47 -0.76 7.23
C ALA A 188 -3.45 -1.61 8.52
N TYR A 189 -2.66 -1.20 9.53
CA TYR A 189 -2.57 -1.91 10.82
C TYR A 189 -3.88 -1.85 11.58
N TYR A 190 -4.57 -0.70 11.55
CA TYR A 190 -5.92 -0.59 12.09
C TYR A 190 -6.86 -1.62 11.45
N GLY A 191 -6.87 -1.72 10.12
CA GLY A 191 -7.68 -2.71 9.41
C GLY A 191 -7.36 -4.16 9.76
N ILE A 192 -6.07 -4.49 9.98
CA ILE A 192 -5.64 -5.82 10.44
C ILE A 192 -6.14 -6.06 11.87
N ILE A 193 -6.00 -5.10 12.79
CA ILE A 193 -6.49 -5.20 14.18
C ILE A 193 -7.99 -5.45 14.19
N MET A 194 -8.76 -4.70 13.42
CA MET A 194 -10.22 -4.84 13.35
C MET A 194 -10.65 -6.22 12.85
N LYS A 195 -9.93 -6.78 11.84
CA LYS A 195 -10.15 -8.16 11.36
C LYS A 195 -9.99 -9.18 12.49
N HIS A 196 -8.99 -8.99 13.35
CA HIS A 196 -8.71 -9.88 14.48
C HIS A 196 -9.71 -9.72 15.63
N ILE A 197 -10.18 -8.50 15.90
CA ILE A 197 -11.14 -8.25 16.99
C ILE A 197 -12.52 -8.80 16.65
N HIS A 198 -12.98 -8.65 15.42
CA HIS A 198 -14.30 -9.09 14.99
C HIS A 198 -14.41 -10.59 14.69
N HIS A 199 -13.39 -11.39 15.05
CA HIS A 199 -13.35 -12.84 14.85
C HIS A 199 -13.63 -13.30 13.40
N GLU A 200 -13.41 -12.44 12.42
CA GLU A 200 -13.54 -12.79 11.01
C GLU A 200 -12.45 -13.79 10.56
N ASN A 201 -11.55 -14.16 11.49
CA ASN A 201 -10.51 -15.13 11.22
C ASN A 201 -10.55 -16.26 12.28
N PRO A 202 -11.20 -17.41 12.00
CA PRO A 202 -11.38 -18.50 12.98
C PRO A 202 -10.07 -19.19 13.38
N HIS A 203 -8.97 -18.90 12.72
CA HIS A 203 -7.66 -19.52 12.98
C HIS A 203 -6.81 -18.78 14.03
N ILE A 204 -7.28 -17.63 14.56
CA ILE A 204 -6.50 -16.82 15.51
C ILE A 204 -7.03 -17.00 16.93
N THR A 205 -6.51 -18.00 17.62
CA THR A 205 -6.79 -18.23 19.05
C THR A 205 -5.73 -17.64 20.00
N THR A 206 -4.65 -17.04 19.47
CA THR A 206 -3.52 -16.61 20.31
C THR A 206 -3.56 -15.11 20.59
N LYS A 207 -3.78 -14.73 21.86
CA LYS A 207 -3.79 -13.32 22.32
C LYS A 207 -2.44 -12.61 22.15
N LYS A 208 -1.32 -13.33 22.17
CA LYS A 208 0.05 -12.76 22.12
C LYS A 208 0.38 -12.04 20.81
N PRO A 209 0.16 -12.61 19.60
CA PRO A 209 0.42 -11.92 18.35
C PRO A 209 -0.45 -10.67 18.14
N LEU A 210 -1.70 -10.70 18.60
CA LEU A 210 -2.58 -9.53 18.56
C LEU A 210 -2.08 -8.41 19.49
N LEU A 211 -1.59 -8.75 20.69
CA LEU A 211 -0.99 -7.76 21.57
C LEU A 211 0.25 -7.12 20.93
N TYR A 212 1.11 -7.92 20.32
CA TYR A 212 2.29 -7.43 19.62
C TYR A 212 1.91 -6.50 18.45
N LEU A 213 0.91 -6.87 17.64
CA LEU A 213 0.37 -6.00 16.60
C LEU A 213 -0.12 -4.67 17.14
N LYS A 214 -0.88 -4.68 18.27
CA LYS A 214 -1.36 -3.45 18.92
C LYS A 214 -0.21 -2.56 19.41
N ILE A 215 0.84 -3.16 19.96
CA ILE A 215 2.05 -2.42 20.38
C ILE A 215 2.70 -1.74 19.17
N LEU A 216 2.95 -2.47 18.08
CA LEU A 216 3.52 -1.88 16.87
C LEU A 216 2.62 -0.80 16.28
N PHE A 217 1.30 -0.99 16.28
CA PHE A 217 0.34 0.03 15.85
C PHE A 217 0.50 1.33 16.66
N VAL A 218 0.53 1.24 17.99
CA VAL A 218 0.73 2.40 18.87
C VAL A 218 2.07 3.08 18.57
N LEU A 219 3.13 2.31 18.38
CA LEU A 219 4.45 2.86 18.05
C LEU A 219 4.44 3.58 16.68
N ILE A 220 3.76 3.03 15.64
CA ILE A 220 3.62 3.72 14.35
C ILE A 220 2.84 5.02 14.52
N VAL A 221 1.73 5.01 15.27
CA VAL A 221 0.94 6.23 15.56
C VAL A 221 1.80 7.27 16.25
N LEU A 222 2.56 6.89 17.27
CA LEU A 222 3.44 7.81 18.00
C LEU A 222 4.53 8.39 17.09
N LEU A 223 5.24 7.55 16.33
CA LEU A 223 6.28 8.01 15.40
C LEU A 223 5.70 8.98 14.36
N THR A 224 4.57 8.62 13.73
CA THR A 224 3.91 9.46 12.74
C THR A 224 3.43 10.79 13.34
N SER A 225 2.91 10.76 14.58
CA SER A 225 2.47 11.97 15.29
C SER A 225 3.65 12.87 15.68
N ILE A 226 4.76 12.29 16.13
CA ILE A 226 5.98 13.05 16.44
C ILE A 226 6.50 13.75 15.18
N GLU A 227 6.61 13.02 14.06
CA GLU A 227 7.02 13.62 12.79
C GLU A 227 6.05 14.71 12.32
N PHE A 228 4.76 14.53 12.49
CA PHE A 228 3.77 15.56 12.17
C PHE A 228 3.97 16.82 13.01
N VAL A 229 4.23 16.69 14.30
CA VAL A 229 4.47 17.86 15.19
C VAL A 229 5.78 18.55 14.86
N LEU A 230 6.84 17.79 14.54
CA LEU A 230 8.18 18.33 14.29
C LEU A 230 8.30 18.95 12.88
N ASN A 231 7.71 18.31 11.87
CA ASN A 231 7.96 18.60 10.47
C ASN A 231 6.67 18.83 9.65
N GLY A 232 5.51 18.43 10.14
CA GLY A 232 4.23 18.46 9.40
C GLY A 232 3.73 19.86 9.06
N PHE A 233 4.16 20.89 9.81
CA PHE A 233 3.88 22.28 9.46
C PHE A 233 4.58 22.72 8.16
N GLN A 234 5.67 22.08 7.76
CA GLN A 234 6.36 22.39 6.51
C GLN A 234 5.62 21.85 5.27
N LEU A 235 4.70 20.91 5.43
CA LEU A 235 3.87 20.38 4.34
C LEU A 235 2.70 21.29 3.97
N PHE A 236 2.37 22.29 4.81
CA PHE A 236 1.24 23.19 4.64
C PHE A 236 1.66 24.66 4.50
N LEU A 237 2.94 25.01 4.62
CA LEU A 237 3.53 26.30 4.35
C LEU A 237 4.29 26.29 3.02
#